data_da6dfc5fcac7e31d2a111bf0a53bb176
#
_entry.id   da6dfc5fcac7e31d2a111bf0a53bb176
#
_cell.length_a   1.000
_cell.length_b   1.000
_cell.length_c   1.000
_cell.angle_alpha   90.00
_cell.angle_beta   90.00
_cell.angle_gamma   90.00
#
_symmetry.space_group_name_H-M   'P 1'
#
loop_
_entity.id
_entity.type
_entity.pdbx_description
1 polymer ?
#
loop_
_entity_poly.entity_id
_entity_poly.type
_entity_poly.pdbx_seq_one_letter_code
_entity_poly.pdbx_strand_id
1 'polypeptide(L)'
;MSSTSPITLSKDGRLARITLPTVSLMALFFLALPIIIVVPMSFSSSESLRFPPPGFSLRWYQSFFGDSQWVEAGINSIVIGVSSSTIALVLGTLAAYGLVRGTYRGRGFLESNFIAPMVLPPIIVAVALYIFFARLGILGNYVALIAAHAVLSTPYVVLLMMLAIRAFDERIEQVALSLGATHLQMLTRVLLPNLVPNAAAAWLFAFVISFDEVVVTMFVSGTHMTIPKRMFNQLVLQINPTITAIATLLIGFSIVAVALAAWMTRGSNGLSAAKA
;
A
#
# COMPACT_ATOMS: atom_id res chain seq x y z
N MET A 1 -53.28 -0.59 -23.50
CA MET A 1 -53.31 0.44 -22.45
C MET A 1 -52.67 -0.17 -21.18
N SER A 2 -51.39 -0.02 -20.99
CA SER A 2 -50.65 -0.47 -19.80
C SER A 2 -50.43 0.75 -18.91
N SER A 3 -51.12 0.80 -17.77
CA SER A 3 -50.98 1.84 -16.77
C SER A 3 -49.65 1.67 -16.05
N THR A 4 -48.68 2.53 -16.38
CA THR A 4 -47.49 2.69 -15.54
C THR A 4 -47.86 3.43 -14.27
N SER A 5 -48.07 2.69 -13.18
CA SER A 5 -48.20 3.27 -11.84
C SER A 5 -46.89 4.00 -11.46
N PRO A 6 -46.97 5.26 -10.99
CA PRO A 6 -45.78 5.96 -10.50
C PRO A 6 -45.26 5.25 -9.25
N ILE A 7 -43.98 4.91 -9.24
CA ILE A 7 -43.27 4.39 -8.07
C ILE A 7 -43.31 5.47 -6.99
N THR A 8 -44.28 5.36 -6.06
CA THR A 8 -44.32 6.18 -4.85
C THR A 8 -43.12 5.77 -4.00
N LEU A 9 -42.09 6.62 -3.98
CA LEU A 9 -40.97 6.49 -3.05
C LEU A 9 -41.55 6.50 -1.62
N SER A 10 -41.47 5.35 -0.97
CA SER A 10 -41.88 5.14 0.43
C SER A 10 -41.21 6.21 1.33
N LYS A 11 -41.87 6.55 2.46
CA LYS A 11 -41.31 7.46 3.49
C LYS A 11 -39.90 7.01 3.93
N ASP A 12 -39.57 5.73 3.84
CA ASP A 12 -38.26 5.12 4.11
C ASP A 12 -37.17 5.63 3.15
N GLY A 13 -37.49 5.96 1.91
CA GLY A 13 -36.52 6.53 0.94
C GLY A 13 -36.08 7.97 1.27
N ARG A 14 -36.91 8.75 1.99
CA ARG A 14 -36.53 10.11 2.44
C ARG A 14 -35.65 10.05 3.68
N LEU A 15 -35.96 9.18 4.62
CA LEU A 15 -35.14 8.94 5.81
C LEU A 15 -33.73 8.43 5.38
N ALA A 16 -33.69 7.44 4.50
CA ALA A 16 -32.40 6.91 3.99
C ALA A 16 -31.56 7.98 3.26
N ARG A 17 -32.18 8.94 2.58
CA ARG A 17 -31.47 10.05 1.91
C ARG A 17 -30.81 11.04 2.88
N ILE A 18 -31.29 11.14 4.12
CA ILE A 18 -30.71 12.01 5.14
C ILE A 18 -29.83 11.21 6.09
N THR A 19 -30.25 10.04 6.53
CA THR A 19 -29.50 9.24 7.51
C THR A 19 -28.21 8.68 6.93
N LEU A 20 -28.21 8.18 5.69
CA LEU A 20 -27.00 7.66 5.03
C LEU A 20 -25.87 8.69 4.93
N PRO A 21 -26.07 9.88 4.35
CA PRO A 21 -24.98 10.87 4.27
C PRO A 21 -24.56 11.39 5.66
N THR A 22 -25.50 11.51 6.60
CA THR A 22 -25.20 11.95 7.97
C THR A 22 -24.30 10.92 8.68
N VAL A 23 -24.67 9.64 8.65
CA VAL A 23 -23.87 8.56 9.24
C VAL A 23 -22.51 8.46 8.54
N SER A 24 -22.47 8.57 7.21
CA SER A 24 -21.22 8.57 6.45
C SER A 24 -20.31 9.73 6.83
N LEU A 25 -20.86 10.93 6.99
CA LEU A 25 -20.11 12.12 7.40
C LEU A 25 -19.57 11.98 8.83
N MET A 26 -20.40 11.47 9.75
CA MET A 26 -19.97 11.20 11.13
C MET A 26 -18.85 10.15 11.18
N ALA A 27 -18.96 9.08 10.40
CA ALA A 27 -17.92 8.06 10.30
C ALA A 27 -16.63 8.64 9.73
N LEU A 28 -16.69 9.43 8.66
CA LEU A 28 -15.53 10.10 8.08
C LEU A 28 -14.88 11.08 9.07
N PHE A 29 -15.69 11.86 9.80
CA PHE A 29 -15.18 12.76 10.83
C PHE A 29 -14.47 12.00 11.95
N PHE A 30 -15.09 10.91 12.43
CA PHE A 30 -14.48 10.05 13.46
C PHE A 30 -13.16 9.45 13.00
N LEU A 31 -13.08 8.96 11.76
CA LEU A 31 -11.84 8.40 11.17
C LEU A 31 -10.77 9.49 10.94
N ALA A 32 -11.17 10.72 10.64
CA ALA A 32 -10.24 11.84 10.47
C ALA A 32 -9.78 12.46 11.80
N LEU A 33 -10.46 12.20 12.91
CA LEU A 33 -10.19 12.83 14.21
C LEU A 33 -8.76 12.63 14.71
N PRO A 34 -8.13 11.44 14.60
CA PRO A 34 -6.72 11.27 14.98
C PRO A 34 -5.79 12.18 14.18
N ILE A 35 -6.05 12.33 12.88
CA ILE A 35 -5.24 13.20 12.00
C ILE A 35 -5.42 14.67 12.41
N ILE A 36 -6.66 15.10 12.66
CA ILE A 36 -6.99 16.46 13.11
C ILE A 36 -6.32 16.82 14.44
N ILE A 37 -6.07 15.81 15.29
CA ILE A 37 -5.36 16.02 16.57
C ILE A 37 -3.84 16.00 16.37
N VAL A 38 -3.31 15.03 15.64
CA VAL A 38 -1.85 14.80 15.50
C VAL A 38 -1.19 15.93 14.72
N VAL A 39 -1.82 16.42 13.65
CA VAL A 39 -1.25 17.49 12.82
C VAL A 39 -1.01 18.80 13.61
N PRO A 40 -1.96 19.39 14.35
CA PRO A 40 -1.68 20.53 15.21
C PRO A 40 -0.65 20.24 16.30
N MET A 41 -0.67 19.04 16.89
CA MET A 41 0.29 18.65 17.93
C MET A 41 1.73 18.57 17.39
N SER A 42 1.94 18.29 16.10
CA SER A 42 3.27 18.29 15.49
C SER A 42 3.96 19.64 15.51
N PHE A 43 3.18 20.71 15.58
CA PHE A 43 3.67 22.08 15.72
C PHE A 43 3.70 22.58 17.17
N SER A 44 3.46 21.73 18.18
CA SER A 44 3.43 22.15 19.57
C SER A 44 4.79 22.67 20.06
N SER A 45 4.78 23.75 20.83
CA SER A 45 5.96 24.23 21.56
C SER A 45 6.25 23.47 22.85
N SER A 46 5.33 22.62 23.32
CA SER A 46 5.45 21.82 24.55
C SER A 46 6.30 20.57 24.36
N GLU A 47 7.01 20.16 25.39
CA GLU A 47 7.73 18.86 25.46
C GLU A 47 6.81 17.68 25.78
N SER A 48 5.58 17.95 26.15
CA SER A 48 4.57 16.93 26.42
C SER A 48 3.49 16.93 25.35
N LEU A 49 2.90 15.76 25.12
CA LEU A 49 1.76 15.59 24.20
C LEU A 49 0.49 16.16 24.86
N ARG A 50 0.30 17.50 24.76
CA ARG A 50 -0.91 18.19 25.21
C ARG A 50 -1.75 18.67 24.04
N PHE A 51 -3.04 18.45 24.12
CA PHE A 51 -4.02 18.98 23.17
C PHE A 51 -5.05 19.84 23.95
N PRO A 52 -5.36 21.06 23.49
CA PRO A 52 -4.74 21.81 22.38
C PRO A 52 -3.29 22.21 22.68
N PRO A 53 -2.42 22.42 21.66
CA PRO A 53 -1.05 22.85 21.88
C PRO A 53 -0.99 24.25 22.51
N PRO A 54 -0.13 24.47 23.53
CA PRO A 54 -0.05 25.76 24.23
C PRO A 54 0.59 26.87 23.40
N GLY A 55 1.27 26.52 22.31
CA GLY A 55 1.94 27.40 21.36
C GLY A 55 2.43 26.62 20.15
N PHE A 56 2.90 27.34 19.11
CA PHE A 56 3.37 26.75 17.86
C PHE A 56 4.88 26.90 17.69
N SER A 57 5.54 25.83 17.22
CA SER A 57 6.98 25.78 16.97
C SER A 57 7.30 24.68 15.94
N LEU A 58 8.36 24.89 15.16
CA LEU A 58 8.90 23.89 14.22
C LEU A 58 10.02 23.02 14.84
N ARG A 59 10.26 23.15 16.15
CA ARG A 59 11.38 22.51 16.85
C ARG A 59 11.44 20.97 16.67
N TRP A 60 10.28 20.32 16.57
CA TRP A 60 10.21 18.85 16.40
C TRP A 60 10.60 18.42 15.00
N TYR A 61 10.32 19.22 14.00
CA TYR A 61 10.81 19.01 12.64
C TYR A 61 12.33 19.23 12.57
N GLN A 62 12.84 20.28 13.23
CA GLN A 62 14.29 20.51 13.33
C GLN A 62 14.98 19.38 14.08
N SER A 63 14.40 18.87 15.17
CA SER A 63 14.90 17.71 15.92
C SER A 63 14.93 16.45 15.02
N PHE A 64 13.91 16.21 14.21
CA PHE A 64 13.87 15.08 13.30
C PHE A 64 14.98 15.14 12.24
N PHE A 65 15.10 16.27 11.53
CA PHE A 65 16.10 16.42 10.48
C PHE A 65 17.53 16.62 11.01
N GLY A 66 17.69 17.06 12.25
CA GLY A 66 18.98 17.23 12.92
C GLY A 66 19.54 15.96 13.57
N ASP A 67 18.73 14.94 13.79
CA ASP A 67 19.15 13.67 14.38
C ASP A 67 19.52 12.67 13.28
N SER A 68 20.83 12.36 13.18
CA SER A 68 21.36 11.43 12.18
C SER A 68 20.69 10.06 12.21
N GLN A 69 20.25 9.57 13.36
CA GLN A 69 19.57 8.29 13.48
C GLN A 69 18.17 8.31 12.90
N TRP A 70 17.45 9.45 12.91
CA TRP A 70 16.17 9.60 12.22
C TRP A 70 16.35 9.66 10.71
N VAL A 71 17.37 10.39 10.26
CA VAL A 71 17.74 10.46 8.83
C VAL A 71 18.10 9.09 8.30
N GLU A 72 18.93 8.34 9.04
CA GLU A 72 19.30 6.96 8.68
C GLU A 72 18.06 6.04 8.62
N ALA A 73 17.17 6.11 9.62
CA ALA A 73 15.93 5.35 9.62
C ALA A 73 15.05 5.71 8.40
N GLY A 74 15.03 6.98 7.99
CA GLY A 74 14.34 7.45 6.78
C GLY A 74 14.90 6.84 5.52
N ILE A 75 16.23 6.89 5.35
CA ILE A 75 16.93 6.29 4.21
C ILE A 75 16.67 4.79 4.15
N ASN A 76 16.77 4.09 5.29
CA ASN A 76 16.49 2.65 5.37
C ASN A 76 15.06 2.33 4.94
N SER A 77 14.07 3.09 5.43
CA SER A 77 12.67 2.90 5.04
C SER A 77 12.44 3.07 3.54
N ILE A 78 13.09 4.07 2.92
CA ILE A 78 12.99 4.31 1.47
C ILE A 78 13.68 3.18 0.69
N VAL A 79 14.91 2.81 1.05
CA VAL A 79 15.68 1.77 0.36
C VAL A 79 14.95 0.43 0.43
N ILE A 80 14.48 0.03 1.62
CA ILE A 80 13.74 -1.21 1.82
C ILE A 80 12.41 -1.15 1.07
N GLY A 81 11.66 -0.06 1.20
CA GLY A 81 10.38 0.13 0.54
C GLY A 81 10.47 0.06 -0.98
N VAL A 82 11.40 0.80 -1.58
CA VAL A 82 11.61 0.81 -3.05
C VAL A 82 12.08 -0.56 -3.54
N SER A 83 13.04 -1.17 -2.86
CA SER A 83 13.60 -2.47 -3.28
C SER A 83 12.56 -3.58 -3.18
N SER A 84 11.86 -3.67 -2.04
CA SER A 84 10.86 -4.72 -1.81
C SER A 84 9.63 -4.56 -2.72
N SER A 85 9.13 -3.33 -2.92
CA SER A 85 8.00 -3.08 -3.81
C SER A 85 8.34 -3.36 -5.27
N THR A 86 9.57 -3.10 -5.69
CA THR A 86 10.03 -3.42 -7.05
C THR A 86 10.14 -4.94 -7.25
N ILE A 87 10.70 -5.66 -6.29
CA ILE A 87 10.73 -7.14 -6.32
C ILE A 87 9.32 -7.70 -6.33
N ALA A 88 8.45 -7.20 -5.44
CA ALA A 88 7.05 -7.60 -5.37
C ALA A 88 6.30 -7.33 -6.68
N LEU A 89 6.55 -6.17 -7.33
CA LEU A 89 5.95 -5.84 -8.62
C LEU A 89 6.34 -6.84 -9.71
N VAL A 90 7.62 -7.12 -9.83
CA VAL A 90 8.11 -8.04 -10.87
C VAL A 90 7.55 -9.45 -10.64
N LEU A 91 7.77 -10.00 -9.44
CA LEU A 91 7.33 -11.37 -9.13
C LEU A 91 5.80 -11.48 -9.10
N GLY A 92 5.13 -10.50 -8.51
CA GLY A 92 3.67 -10.47 -8.40
C GLY A 92 2.98 -10.31 -9.76
N THR A 93 3.55 -9.50 -10.68
CA THR A 93 3.01 -9.37 -12.05
C THR A 93 3.16 -10.66 -12.84
N LEU A 94 4.32 -11.32 -12.75
CA LEU A 94 4.54 -12.62 -13.40
C LEU A 94 3.59 -13.69 -12.85
N ALA A 95 3.43 -13.74 -11.52
CA ALA A 95 2.48 -14.64 -10.88
C ALA A 95 1.04 -14.35 -11.30
N ALA A 96 0.63 -13.07 -11.30
CA ALA A 96 -0.71 -12.64 -11.73
C ALA A 96 -1.00 -13.04 -13.18
N TYR A 97 -0.04 -12.85 -14.09
CA TYR A 97 -0.18 -13.27 -15.48
C TYR A 97 -0.37 -14.78 -15.59
N GLY A 98 0.48 -15.57 -14.94
CA GLY A 98 0.35 -17.05 -14.90
C GLY A 98 -0.97 -17.51 -14.27
N LEU A 99 -1.45 -16.81 -13.24
CA LEU A 99 -2.73 -17.12 -12.59
C LEU A 99 -3.94 -16.71 -13.44
N VAL A 100 -3.88 -15.67 -14.25
CA VAL A 100 -5.03 -15.22 -15.06
C VAL A 100 -5.11 -15.94 -16.40
N ARG A 101 -3.99 -16.09 -17.11
CA ARG A 101 -3.93 -16.66 -18.47
C ARG A 101 -3.57 -18.15 -18.50
N GLY A 102 -2.99 -18.68 -17.41
CA GLY A 102 -2.59 -20.08 -17.35
C GLY A 102 -3.78 -21.05 -17.20
N THR A 103 -3.71 -22.17 -17.92
CA THR A 103 -4.69 -23.27 -17.88
C THR A 103 -4.03 -24.54 -17.36
N TYR A 104 -3.75 -24.60 -16.06
CA TYR A 104 -3.06 -25.73 -15.42
C TYR A 104 -3.78 -26.21 -14.16
N ARG A 105 -3.53 -27.49 -13.80
CA ARG A 105 -4.07 -28.07 -12.56
C ARG A 105 -3.38 -27.44 -11.35
N GLY A 106 -4.15 -27.13 -10.30
CA GLY A 106 -3.63 -26.52 -9.07
C GLY A 106 -3.58 -24.99 -9.07
N ARG A 107 -4.09 -24.32 -10.11
CA ARG A 107 -4.16 -22.85 -10.18
C ARG A 107 -4.80 -22.23 -8.93
N GLY A 108 -5.94 -22.75 -8.47
CA GLY A 108 -6.63 -22.25 -7.27
C GLY A 108 -5.79 -22.40 -5.99
N PHE A 109 -5.03 -23.49 -5.88
CA PHE A 109 -4.10 -23.68 -4.76
C PHE A 109 -2.98 -22.64 -4.77
N LEU A 110 -2.39 -22.37 -5.94
CA LEU A 110 -1.36 -21.34 -6.06
C LEU A 110 -1.92 -19.94 -5.79
N GLU A 111 -3.12 -19.62 -6.30
CA GLU A 111 -3.78 -18.34 -6.02
C GLU A 111 -3.98 -18.15 -4.49
N SER A 112 -4.49 -19.18 -3.80
CA SER A 112 -4.65 -19.17 -2.34
C SER A 112 -3.30 -19.01 -1.62
N ASN A 113 -2.25 -19.66 -2.09
CA ASN A 113 -0.92 -19.58 -1.49
C ASN A 113 -0.30 -18.18 -1.64
N PHE A 114 -0.46 -17.52 -2.80
CA PHE A 114 0.01 -16.14 -2.98
C PHE A 114 -0.73 -15.14 -2.08
N ILE A 115 -1.99 -15.40 -1.75
CA ILE A 115 -2.80 -14.53 -0.89
C ILE A 115 -2.61 -14.87 0.61
N ALA A 116 -2.13 -16.06 0.94
CA ALA A 116 -2.00 -16.55 2.31
C ALA A 116 -1.28 -15.57 3.28
N PRO A 117 -0.16 -14.92 2.92
CA PRO A 117 0.51 -13.98 3.82
C PRO A 117 -0.36 -12.80 4.26
N MET A 118 -1.34 -12.40 3.44
CA MET A 118 -2.26 -11.30 3.73
C MET A 118 -3.32 -11.67 4.78
N VAL A 119 -3.66 -12.96 4.89
CA VAL A 119 -4.69 -13.47 5.80
C VAL A 119 -4.08 -13.87 7.15
N LEU A 120 -2.81 -14.23 7.18
CA LEU A 120 -2.12 -14.63 8.40
C LEU A 120 -1.84 -13.43 9.31
N PRO A 121 -1.97 -13.58 10.63
CA PRO A 121 -1.53 -12.55 11.57
C PRO A 121 -0.05 -12.18 11.32
N PRO A 122 0.29 -10.86 11.21
CA PRO A 122 1.65 -10.42 10.90
C PRO A 122 2.73 -11.01 11.81
N ILE A 123 2.41 -11.23 13.09
CA ILE A 123 3.34 -11.82 14.06
C ILE A 123 3.74 -13.26 13.68
N ILE A 124 2.82 -14.06 13.15
CA ILE A 124 3.09 -15.44 12.73
C ILE A 124 4.04 -15.44 11.54
N VAL A 125 3.78 -14.56 10.56
CA VAL A 125 4.66 -14.37 9.39
C VAL A 125 6.05 -13.89 9.83
N ALA A 126 6.11 -12.94 10.76
CA ALA A 126 7.36 -12.41 11.31
C ALA A 126 8.21 -13.51 11.97
N VAL A 127 7.61 -14.33 12.83
CA VAL A 127 8.30 -15.45 13.50
C VAL A 127 8.76 -16.51 12.49
N ALA A 128 7.94 -16.85 11.50
CA ALA A 128 8.30 -17.78 10.45
C ALA A 128 9.50 -17.29 9.63
N LEU A 129 9.49 -16.02 9.20
CA LEU A 129 10.59 -15.39 8.48
C LEU A 129 11.85 -15.26 9.34
N TYR A 130 11.71 -14.92 10.62
CA TYR A 130 12.82 -14.89 11.57
C TYR A 130 13.53 -16.25 11.63
N ILE A 131 12.79 -17.35 11.88
CA ILE A 131 13.34 -18.70 11.95
C ILE A 131 14.01 -19.09 10.62
N PHE A 132 13.36 -18.77 9.50
CA PHE A 132 13.87 -19.09 8.17
C PHE A 132 15.19 -18.36 7.89
N PHE A 133 15.26 -17.06 8.11
CA PHE A 133 16.48 -16.26 7.86
C PHE A 133 17.58 -16.55 8.89
N ALA A 134 17.23 -16.89 10.12
CA ALA A 134 18.21 -17.34 11.11
C ALA A 134 18.89 -18.66 10.67
N ARG A 135 18.12 -19.63 10.14
CA ARG A 135 18.68 -20.88 9.60
C ARG A 135 19.57 -20.67 8.38
N LEU A 136 19.27 -19.66 7.56
CA LEU A 136 20.10 -19.28 6.40
C LEU A 136 21.32 -18.45 6.78
N GLY A 137 21.45 -18.00 8.05
CA GLY A 137 22.56 -17.16 8.50
C GLY A 137 22.53 -15.73 7.95
N ILE A 138 21.39 -15.26 7.43
CA ILE A 138 21.24 -13.93 6.85
C ILE A 138 20.35 -12.98 7.69
N LEU A 139 19.92 -13.44 8.87
CA LEU A 139 19.10 -12.61 9.75
C LEU A 139 19.82 -11.31 10.11
N GLY A 140 19.10 -10.21 10.11
CA GLY A 140 19.62 -8.89 10.49
C GLY A 140 20.34 -8.14 9.37
N ASN A 141 20.39 -8.67 8.14
CA ASN A 141 20.94 -7.96 7.00
C ASN A 141 19.84 -7.38 6.08
N TYR A 142 20.23 -6.44 5.18
CA TYR A 142 19.30 -5.81 4.25
C TYR A 142 18.61 -6.79 3.29
N VAL A 143 19.29 -7.87 2.89
CA VAL A 143 18.72 -8.85 1.95
C VAL A 143 17.54 -9.57 2.60
N ALA A 144 17.69 -10.03 3.84
CA ALA A 144 16.61 -10.66 4.60
C ALA A 144 15.45 -9.69 4.82
N LEU A 145 15.75 -8.45 5.17
CA LEU A 145 14.74 -7.43 5.44
C LEU A 145 13.96 -7.07 4.17
N ILE A 146 14.65 -6.81 3.05
CA ILE A 146 14.01 -6.54 1.76
C ILE A 146 13.17 -7.75 1.29
N ALA A 147 13.69 -8.96 1.43
CA ALA A 147 12.94 -10.18 1.07
C ALA A 147 11.69 -10.35 1.93
N ALA A 148 11.78 -10.11 3.24
CA ALA A 148 10.63 -10.16 4.16
C ALA A 148 9.53 -9.17 3.74
N HIS A 149 9.90 -7.93 3.47
CA HIS A 149 8.97 -6.89 3.01
C HIS A 149 8.39 -7.23 1.63
N ALA A 150 9.18 -7.80 0.71
CA ALA A 150 8.69 -8.26 -0.58
C ALA A 150 7.64 -9.38 -0.44
N VAL A 151 7.85 -10.34 0.47
CA VAL A 151 6.86 -11.41 0.76
C VAL A 151 5.54 -10.82 1.22
N LEU A 152 5.55 -9.81 2.11
CA LEU A 152 4.33 -9.16 2.61
C LEU A 152 3.63 -8.31 1.54
N SER A 153 4.39 -7.67 0.65
CA SER A 153 3.84 -6.78 -0.38
C SER A 153 3.34 -7.54 -1.62
N THR A 154 3.90 -8.73 -1.92
CA THR A 154 3.57 -9.52 -3.12
C THR A 154 2.08 -9.86 -3.26
N PRO A 155 1.34 -10.28 -2.21
CA PRO A 155 -0.10 -10.56 -2.32
C PRO A 155 -0.91 -9.42 -2.89
N TYR A 156 -0.61 -8.20 -2.47
CA TYR A 156 -1.31 -6.98 -2.93
C TYR A 156 -1.05 -6.71 -4.40
N VAL A 157 0.21 -6.87 -4.82
CA VAL A 157 0.58 -6.74 -6.24
C VAL A 157 -0.12 -7.81 -7.07
N VAL A 158 -0.12 -9.07 -6.63
CA VAL A 158 -0.80 -10.17 -7.33
C VAL A 158 -2.26 -9.84 -7.53
N LEU A 159 -2.98 -9.42 -6.48
CA LEU A 159 -4.40 -9.07 -6.57
C LEU A 159 -4.66 -7.92 -7.56
N LEU A 160 -3.92 -6.83 -7.44
CA LEU A 160 -4.11 -5.65 -8.29
C LEU A 160 -3.76 -5.94 -9.76
N MET A 161 -2.68 -6.68 -10.00
CA MET A 161 -2.29 -7.06 -11.35
C MET A 161 -3.22 -8.11 -11.95
N MET A 162 -3.75 -9.05 -11.16
CA MET A 162 -4.79 -9.98 -11.64
C MET A 162 -6.04 -9.22 -12.10
N LEU A 163 -6.48 -8.21 -11.35
CA LEU A 163 -7.62 -7.37 -11.75
C LEU A 163 -7.32 -6.62 -13.06
N ALA A 164 -6.15 -6.04 -13.18
CA ALA A 164 -5.72 -5.31 -14.38
C ALA A 164 -5.63 -6.22 -15.61
N ILE A 165 -5.06 -7.43 -15.46
CA ILE A 165 -4.92 -8.40 -16.55
C ILE A 165 -6.29 -8.97 -16.95
N ARG A 166 -7.20 -9.21 -16.00
CA ARG A 166 -8.58 -9.66 -16.28
C ARG A 166 -9.38 -8.60 -17.03
N ALA A 167 -9.14 -7.31 -16.78
CA ALA A 167 -9.80 -6.21 -17.46
C ALA A 167 -9.24 -5.96 -18.88
N PHE A 168 -8.05 -6.47 -19.20
CA PHE A 168 -7.45 -6.36 -20.51
C PHE A 168 -8.04 -7.42 -21.47
N ASP A 169 -8.51 -6.99 -22.64
CA ASP A 169 -9.12 -7.90 -23.61
C ASP A 169 -8.10 -8.87 -24.19
N GLU A 170 -8.29 -10.15 -23.90
CA GLU A 170 -7.43 -11.25 -24.34
C GLU A 170 -7.35 -11.35 -25.88
N ARG A 171 -8.38 -10.88 -26.61
CA ARG A 171 -8.38 -10.88 -28.07
C ARG A 171 -7.23 -10.04 -28.64
N ILE A 172 -6.82 -8.97 -27.97
CA ILE A 172 -5.68 -8.14 -28.39
C ILE A 172 -4.38 -8.96 -28.33
N GLU A 173 -4.22 -9.79 -27.27
CA GLU A 173 -3.08 -10.71 -27.17
C GLU A 173 -3.08 -11.75 -28.29
N GLN A 174 -4.24 -12.33 -28.59
CA GLN A 174 -4.44 -13.31 -29.66
C GLN A 174 -4.17 -12.73 -31.05
N VAL A 175 -4.63 -11.50 -31.32
CA VAL A 175 -4.35 -10.78 -32.57
C VAL A 175 -2.84 -10.53 -32.74
N ALA A 176 -2.15 -10.10 -31.71
CA ALA A 176 -0.70 -9.91 -31.76
C ALA A 176 0.05 -11.21 -32.11
N LEU A 177 -0.35 -12.33 -31.49
CA LEU A 177 0.22 -13.66 -31.80
C LEU A 177 -0.10 -14.09 -33.22
N SER A 178 -1.32 -13.84 -33.74
CA SER A 178 -1.74 -14.16 -35.10
C SER A 178 -0.97 -13.36 -36.15
N LEU A 179 -0.53 -12.15 -35.81
CA LEU A 179 0.35 -11.31 -36.63
C LEU A 179 1.81 -11.71 -36.58
N GLY A 180 2.16 -12.84 -35.90
CA GLY A 180 3.50 -13.39 -35.87
C GLY A 180 4.36 -12.89 -34.70
N ALA A 181 3.80 -12.18 -33.71
CA ALA A 181 4.53 -11.82 -32.52
C ALA A 181 4.83 -13.07 -31.68
N THR A 182 6.03 -13.15 -31.11
CA THR A 182 6.32 -14.16 -30.08
C THR A 182 5.61 -13.82 -28.77
N HIS A 183 5.41 -14.80 -27.88
CA HIS A 183 4.83 -14.54 -26.54
C HIS A 183 5.56 -13.44 -25.76
N LEU A 184 6.89 -13.40 -25.85
CA LEU A 184 7.67 -12.36 -25.20
C LEU A 184 7.43 -10.97 -25.83
N GLN A 185 7.31 -10.91 -27.16
CA GLN A 185 6.98 -9.65 -27.86
C GLN A 185 5.56 -9.18 -27.53
N MET A 186 4.60 -10.10 -27.48
CA MET A 186 3.24 -9.78 -27.04
C MET A 186 3.23 -9.23 -25.62
N LEU A 187 3.90 -9.90 -24.68
CA LEU A 187 4.02 -9.44 -23.28
C LEU A 187 4.65 -8.04 -23.19
N THR A 188 5.84 -7.86 -23.81
CA THR A 188 6.64 -6.64 -23.60
C THR A 188 6.19 -5.46 -24.45
N ARG A 189 5.58 -5.68 -25.62
CA ARG A 189 5.17 -4.62 -26.57
C ARG A 189 3.67 -4.34 -26.57
N VAL A 190 2.85 -5.28 -26.06
CA VAL A 190 1.39 -5.14 -26.09
C VAL A 190 0.84 -5.12 -24.67
N LEU A 191 1.00 -6.17 -23.89
CA LEU A 191 0.37 -6.27 -22.57
C LEU A 191 0.98 -5.31 -21.55
N LEU A 192 2.29 -5.42 -21.28
CA LEU A 192 2.95 -4.62 -20.24
C LEU A 192 2.80 -3.10 -20.44
N PRO A 193 2.97 -2.53 -21.66
CA PRO A 193 2.77 -1.09 -21.83
C PRO A 193 1.35 -0.61 -21.49
N ASN A 194 0.35 -1.44 -21.77
CA ASN A 194 -1.04 -1.13 -21.41
C ASN A 194 -1.33 -1.27 -19.91
N LEU A 195 -0.55 -2.08 -19.21
CA LEU A 195 -0.66 -2.28 -17.76
C LEU A 195 0.19 -1.31 -16.93
N VAL A 196 1.05 -0.48 -17.53
CA VAL A 196 1.93 0.46 -16.82
C VAL A 196 1.19 1.31 -15.77
N PRO A 197 0.03 1.92 -16.04
CA PRO A 197 -0.68 2.70 -15.02
C PRO A 197 -1.11 1.85 -13.81
N ASN A 198 -1.60 0.64 -14.06
CA ASN A 198 -2.00 -0.30 -13.02
C ASN A 198 -0.79 -0.84 -12.24
N ALA A 199 0.31 -1.13 -12.95
CA ALA A 199 1.57 -1.56 -12.36
C ALA A 199 2.18 -0.48 -11.45
N ALA A 200 2.13 0.78 -11.87
CA ALA A 200 2.58 1.91 -11.06
C ALA A 200 1.73 2.08 -9.79
N ALA A 201 0.40 1.94 -9.90
CA ALA A 201 -0.49 1.95 -8.75
C ALA A 201 -0.22 0.76 -7.81
N ALA A 202 -0.02 -0.45 -8.35
CA ALA A 202 0.32 -1.64 -7.58
C ALA A 202 1.67 -1.51 -6.87
N TRP A 203 2.67 -0.95 -7.55
CA TRP A 203 3.98 -0.65 -6.97
C TRP A 203 3.88 0.34 -5.82
N LEU A 204 3.14 1.43 -6.01
CA LEU A 204 2.96 2.45 -4.99
C LEU A 204 2.23 1.90 -3.76
N PHE A 205 1.22 1.05 -3.98
CA PHE A 205 0.52 0.38 -2.90
C PHE A 205 1.44 -0.58 -2.13
N ALA A 206 2.23 -1.39 -2.85
CA ALA A 206 3.24 -2.26 -2.25
C ALA A 206 4.30 -1.49 -1.47
N PHE A 207 4.70 -0.31 -1.97
CA PHE A 207 5.61 0.59 -1.27
C PHE A 207 5.01 1.08 0.05
N VAL A 208 3.75 1.53 0.06
CA VAL A 208 3.08 1.98 1.28
C VAL A 208 2.99 0.85 2.31
N ILE A 209 2.61 -0.37 1.88
CA ILE A 209 2.56 -1.55 2.76
C ILE A 209 3.93 -1.87 3.37
N SER A 210 4.98 -1.85 2.54
CA SER A 210 6.35 -2.07 3.03
C SER A 210 6.83 -0.94 3.95
N PHE A 211 6.51 0.30 3.62
CA PHE A 211 6.95 1.47 4.37
C PHE A 211 6.34 1.55 5.76
N ASP A 212 5.10 1.12 5.93
CA ASP A 212 4.37 1.14 7.22
C ASP A 212 4.60 -0.12 8.07
N GLU A 213 5.38 -1.11 7.56
CA GLU A 213 5.55 -2.40 8.22
C GLU A 213 6.49 -2.30 9.44
N VAL A 214 5.96 -2.58 10.62
CA VAL A 214 6.68 -2.53 11.90
C VAL A 214 6.99 -3.93 12.41
N VAL A 215 5.99 -4.83 12.38
CA VAL A 215 6.05 -6.12 13.10
C VAL A 215 7.15 -7.00 12.54
N VAL A 216 7.14 -7.27 11.24
CA VAL A 216 8.18 -8.08 10.60
C VAL A 216 9.55 -7.40 10.70
N THR A 217 9.60 -6.06 10.57
CA THR A 217 10.83 -5.29 10.75
C THR A 217 11.43 -5.50 12.13
N MET A 218 10.63 -5.53 13.21
CA MET A 218 11.12 -5.75 14.56
C MET A 218 11.83 -7.10 14.73
N PHE A 219 11.35 -8.14 14.06
CA PHE A 219 11.93 -9.49 14.14
C PHE A 219 13.13 -9.69 13.23
N VAL A 220 13.12 -9.11 12.03
CA VAL A 220 14.05 -9.48 10.96
C VAL A 220 15.19 -8.48 10.77
N SER A 221 15.01 -7.20 11.14
CA SER A 221 15.93 -6.13 10.74
C SER A 221 17.24 -6.07 11.54
N GLY A 222 17.38 -6.81 12.65
CA GLY A 222 18.56 -6.69 13.50
C GLY A 222 18.77 -5.25 14.00
N THR A 223 19.93 -4.68 13.70
CA THR A 223 20.29 -3.30 14.08
C THR A 223 19.73 -2.24 13.14
N HIS A 224 19.27 -2.62 11.95
CA HIS A 224 18.73 -1.67 10.97
C HIS A 224 17.39 -1.12 11.45
N MET A 225 17.31 0.21 11.58
CA MET A 225 16.10 0.91 11.99
C MET A 225 15.37 1.44 10.76
N THR A 226 14.06 1.22 10.71
CA THR A 226 13.13 1.94 9.83
C THR A 226 12.41 3.02 10.64
N ILE A 227 11.79 4.00 9.96
CA ILE A 227 11.01 5.04 10.65
C ILE A 227 9.94 4.41 11.55
N PRO A 228 9.07 3.48 11.08
CA PRO A 228 8.03 2.91 11.93
C PRO A 228 8.59 2.12 13.12
N LYS A 229 9.65 1.32 12.92
CA LYS A 229 10.31 0.59 14.02
C LYS A 229 10.88 1.56 15.07
N ARG A 230 11.53 2.65 14.63
CA ARG A 230 12.08 3.66 15.52
C ARG A 230 10.98 4.41 16.29
N MET A 231 9.89 4.78 15.61
CA MET A 231 8.73 5.39 16.24
C MET A 231 8.15 4.48 17.34
N PHE A 232 7.97 3.20 17.02
CA PHE A 232 7.47 2.22 17.99
C PHE A 232 8.37 2.09 19.21
N ASN A 233 9.69 1.99 19.00
CA ASN A 233 10.65 1.93 20.11
C ASN A 233 10.59 3.18 21.00
N GLN A 234 10.46 4.37 20.40
CA GLN A 234 10.34 5.60 21.19
C GLN A 234 9.00 5.70 21.93
N LEU A 235 7.90 5.23 21.36
CA LEU A 235 6.61 5.19 22.06
C LEU A 235 6.65 4.30 23.32
N VAL A 236 7.41 3.20 23.26
CA VAL A 236 7.55 2.28 24.40
C VAL A 236 8.53 2.81 25.46
N LEU A 237 9.61 3.47 25.06
CA LEU A 237 10.70 3.89 25.95
C LEU A 237 10.51 5.31 26.50
N GLN A 238 10.13 6.25 25.66
CA GLN A 238 9.95 7.67 26.02
C GLN A 238 9.01 8.33 25.01
N ILE A 239 7.91 8.89 25.50
CA ILE A 239 6.97 9.64 24.66
C ILE A 239 7.62 10.98 24.29
N ASN A 240 8.20 11.05 23.08
CA ASN A 240 8.80 12.26 22.53
C ASN A 240 7.86 12.90 21.50
N PRO A 241 7.52 14.20 21.59
CA PRO A 241 6.66 14.87 20.63
C PRO A 241 7.19 14.89 19.18
N THR A 242 8.47 14.60 18.93
CA THR A 242 9.02 14.39 17.58
C THR A 242 8.20 13.33 16.80
N ILE A 243 7.60 12.35 17.49
CA ILE A 243 6.75 11.33 16.88
C ILE A 243 5.56 11.95 16.14
N THR A 244 4.96 13.02 16.68
CA THR A 244 3.83 13.70 16.03
C THR A 244 4.25 14.44 14.75
N ALA A 245 5.45 15.01 14.72
CA ALA A 245 6.01 15.62 13.52
C ALA A 245 6.27 14.56 12.44
N ILE A 246 6.84 13.41 12.81
CA ILE A 246 7.08 12.30 11.90
C ILE A 246 5.76 11.73 11.39
N ALA A 247 4.79 11.48 12.28
CA ALA A 247 3.47 11.00 11.88
C ALA A 247 2.80 11.97 10.89
N THR A 248 2.93 13.29 11.09
CA THR A 248 2.40 14.30 10.17
C THR A 248 3.09 14.24 8.80
N LEU A 249 4.43 14.05 8.76
CA LEU A 249 5.17 13.86 7.51
C LEU A 249 4.73 12.58 6.79
N LEU A 250 4.52 11.48 7.53
CA LEU A 250 4.05 10.21 6.96
C LEU A 250 2.62 10.32 6.41
N ILE A 251 1.73 11.02 7.12
CA ILE A 251 0.37 11.31 6.66
C ILE A 251 0.43 12.11 5.35
N GLY A 252 1.23 13.18 5.32
CA GLY A 252 1.41 14.00 4.12
C GLY A 252 1.96 13.18 2.95
N PHE A 253 2.97 12.35 3.20
CA PHE A 253 3.54 11.44 2.23
C PHE A 253 2.48 10.46 1.68
N SER A 254 1.70 9.81 2.56
CA SER A 254 0.66 8.85 2.18
C SER A 254 -0.43 9.52 1.35
N ILE A 255 -0.86 10.74 1.69
CA ILE A 255 -1.85 11.51 0.91
C ILE A 255 -1.31 11.79 -0.49
N VAL A 256 -0.06 12.25 -0.61
CA VAL A 256 0.59 12.51 -1.91
C VAL A 256 0.70 11.22 -2.71
N ALA A 257 1.13 10.13 -2.09
CA ALA A 257 1.26 8.82 -2.72
C ALA A 257 -0.08 8.33 -3.29
N VAL A 258 -1.15 8.37 -2.50
CA VAL A 258 -2.51 7.97 -2.94
C VAL A 258 -3.03 8.90 -4.03
N ALA A 259 -2.81 10.22 -3.92
CA ALA A 259 -3.23 11.18 -4.93
C ALA A 259 -2.52 10.93 -6.28
N LEU A 260 -1.22 10.63 -6.25
CA LEU A 260 -0.45 10.25 -7.44
C LEU A 260 -0.97 8.95 -8.07
N ALA A 261 -1.22 7.91 -7.26
CA ALA A 261 -1.81 6.67 -7.75
C ALA A 261 -3.16 6.89 -8.42
N ALA A 262 -4.04 7.66 -7.78
CA ALA A 262 -5.35 7.99 -8.34
C ALA A 262 -5.26 8.82 -9.63
N TRP A 263 -4.31 9.72 -9.73
CA TRP A 263 -4.07 10.51 -10.93
C TRP A 263 -3.55 9.65 -12.09
N MET A 264 -2.63 8.72 -11.84
CA MET A 264 -2.06 7.82 -12.84
C MET A 264 -3.13 6.87 -13.41
N THR A 265 -4.04 6.37 -12.58
CA THR A 265 -5.11 5.46 -13.02
C THR A 265 -6.25 6.15 -13.77
N ARG A 266 -6.50 7.45 -13.54
CA ARG A 266 -7.53 8.22 -14.28
C ARG A 266 -7.23 8.35 -15.78
N GLY A 267 -5.95 8.47 -16.14
CA GLY A 267 -5.51 8.57 -17.53
C GLY A 267 -5.81 7.31 -18.37
N SER A 268 -5.85 6.13 -17.76
CA SER A 268 -6.11 4.87 -18.46
C SER A 268 -7.60 4.66 -18.79
N ASN A 269 -8.51 5.15 -17.95
CA ASN A 269 -9.95 5.00 -18.18
C ASN A 269 -10.50 5.97 -19.26
N GLY A 270 -9.82 7.09 -19.51
CA GLY A 270 -10.20 8.04 -20.57
C GLY A 270 -9.94 7.54 -21.99
N LEU A 271 -8.96 6.66 -22.18
CA LEU A 271 -8.62 6.11 -23.50
C LEU A 271 -9.56 4.98 -23.95
N SER A 272 -10.22 4.28 -23.02
CA SER A 272 -11.21 3.25 -23.33
C SER A 272 -12.59 3.85 -23.67
N ALA A 273 -12.95 4.98 -23.08
CA ALA A 273 -14.22 5.67 -23.37
C ALA A 273 -14.22 6.46 -24.68
N ALA A 274 -13.06 6.83 -25.22
CA ALA A 274 -12.94 7.54 -26.51
C ALA A 274 -12.91 6.61 -27.72
N LYS A 275 -12.91 5.29 -27.53
CA LYS A 275 -12.88 4.26 -28.60
C LYS A 275 -14.17 3.42 -28.67
N ALA A 276 -15.17 3.72 -27.85
CA ALA A 276 -16.53 3.16 -27.95
C ALA A 276 -17.49 4.16 -28.54
#